data_e65ad2b08de16bbaf1f2af462d50e30d
#
_entry.id   e65ad2b08de16bbaf1f2af462d50e30d
#
_cell.length_a   1.000
_cell.length_b   1.000
_cell.length_c   1.000
_cell.angle_alpha   90.00
_cell.angle_beta   90.00
_cell.angle_gamma   90.00
#
_symmetry.space_group_name_H-M   'P 1'
#
loop_
_entity.id
_entity.type
_entity.pdbx_description
1 polymer ?
#
loop_
_entity_poly.entity_id
_entity_poly.type
_entity_poly.pdbx_seq_one_letter_code
_entity_poly.pdbx_strand_id
1 'polypeptide(L)'
;MADYGHDLQFGFFLDPATGTPERTVEIARILDDLGFDLIGIQDHPYQQKHFDALSLIGYLLGQTERIRIFPDVANLPLRPPAMLAKEAATLDQLSGGRFELGLGAGAFWDAIRAMGGPVREPKQALGALREATTLIRAYWSGQTLRHNGEFYQAIG
;
A
#
# COMPACT_ATOMS: atom_id res chain seq x y z
N MET A 1 -19.31 -19.86 -18.46
CA MET A 1 -18.70 -18.78 -17.64
C MET A 1 -17.23 -18.73 -18.01
N ALA A 2 -16.63 -17.56 -18.20
CA ALA A 2 -15.19 -17.48 -18.47
C ALA A 2 -14.44 -17.96 -17.21
N ASP A 3 -13.45 -18.83 -17.40
CA ASP A 3 -12.53 -19.24 -16.35
C ASP A 3 -11.41 -18.21 -16.29
N TYR A 4 -11.31 -17.48 -15.16
CA TYR A 4 -10.25 -16.48 -14.93
C TYR A 4 -9.06 -17.06 -14.19
N GLY A 5 -9.01 -18.38 -13.93
CA GLY A 5 -7.93 -19.08 -13.26
C GLY A 5 -7.87 -18.87 -11.73
N HIS A 6 -8.87 -18.23 -11.15
CA HIS A 6 -9.01 -18.01 -9.70
C HIS A 6 -10.48 -17.79 -9.33
N ASP A 7 -10.84 -18.03 -8.08
CA ASP A 7 -12.15 -17.74 -7.52
C ASP A 7 -12.41 -16.22 -7.45
N LEU A 8 -13.69 -15.84 -7.45
CA LEU A 8 -14.08 -14.46 -7.20
C LEU A 8 -13.71 -14.06 -5.78
N GLN A 9 -13.19 -12.85 -5.65
CA GLN A 9 -12.83 -12.25 -4.36
C GLN A 9 -13.67 -11.00 -4.13
N PHE A 10 -14.15 -10.84 -2.90
CA PHE A 10 -14.96 -9.71 -2.49
C PHE A 10 -14.19 -8.86 -1.50
N GLY A 11 -14.02 -7.59 -1.83
CA GLY A 11 -13.34 -6.62 -0.98
C GLY A 11 -14.25 -5.50 -0.50
N PHE A 12 -13.83 -4.82 0.55
CA PHE A 12 -14.45 -3.64 1.09
C PHE A 12 -13.46 -2.49 1.09
N PHE A 13 -13.90 -1.31 0.64
CA PHE A 13 -13.10 -0.09 0.73
C PHE A 13 -13.36 0.58 2.08
N LEU A 14 -12.39 0.52 2.98
CA LEU A 14 -12.48 1.05 4.34
C LEU A 14 -11.96 2.48 4.39
N ASP A 15 -12.78 3.39 4.90
CA ASP A 15 -12.39 4.79 5.10
C ASP A 15 -11.40 4.90 6.28
N PRO A 16 -10.19 5.47 6.08
CA PRO A 16 -9.19 5.65 7.13
C PRO A 16 -9.46 6.87 8.04
N ALA A 17 -10.70 7.32 8.19
CA ALA A 17 -11.03 8.52 8.94
C ALA A 17 -10.65 8.44 10.43
N THR A 18 -10.01 9.50 10.95
CA THR A 18 -9.52 9.58 12.33
C THR A 18 -10.61 9.80 13.38
N GLY A 19 -11.82 10.18 12.95
CA GLY A 19 -12.91 10.57 13.86
C GLY A 19 -13.51 9.44 14.69
N THR A 20 -13.34 8.18 14.28
CA THR A 20 -13.95 6.99 14.92
C THR A 20 -13.04 5.76 14.82
N PRO A 21 -11.86 5.75 15.48
CA PRO A 21 -10.89 4.65 15.36
C PRO A 21 -11.46 3.31 15.83
N GLU A 22 -12.28 3.30 16.89
CA GLU A 22 -12.92 2.09 17.42
C GLU A 22 -13.86 1.47 16.38
N ARG A 23 -14.63 2.31 15.67
CA ARG A 23 -15.54 1.85 14.62
C ARG A 23 -14.78 1.27 13.42
N THR A 24 -13.64 1.86 13.07
CA THR A 24 -12.79 1.37 11.98
C THR A 24 -12.30 -0.06 12.27
N VAL A 25 -11.88 -0.31 13.52
CA VAL A 25 -11.48 -1.65 13.98
C VAL A 25 -12.67 -2.61 14.01
N GLU A 26 -13.80 -2.17 14.52
CA GLU A 26 -15.03 -2.98 14.58
C GLU A 26 -15.47 -3.43 13.17
N ILE A 27 -15.48 -2.51 12.20
CA ILE A 27 -15.82 -2.83 10.81
C ILE A 27 -14.84 -3.86 10.24
N ALA A 28 -13.53 -3.70 10.46
CA ALA A 28 -12.54 -4.65 9.97
C ALA A 28 -12.77 -6.07 10.54
N ARG A 29 -13.08 -6.18 11.81
CA ARG A 29 -13.42 -7.48 12.45
C ARG A 29 -14.70 -8.08 11.89
N ILE A 30 -15.75 -7.27 11.72
CA ILE A 30 -17.01 -7.72 11.12
C ILE A 30 -16.77 -8.26 9.70
N LEU A 31 -15.97 -7.57 8.89
CA LEU A 31 -15.66 -8.02 7.53
C LEU A 31 -14.86 -9.33 7.52
N ASP A 32 -13.92 -9.48 8.46
CA ASP A 32 -13.19 -10.73 8.67
C ASP A 32 -14.13 -11.89 9.06
N ASP A 33 -15.03 -11.66 10.03
CA ASP A 33 -16.00 -12.64 10.49
C ASP A 33 -17.01 -13.04 9.40
N LEU A 34 -17.42 -12.09 8.56
CA LEU A 34 -18.32 -12.34 7.42
C LEU A 34 -17.63 -13.06 6.25
N GLY A 35 -16.31 -13.22 6.28
CA GLY A 35 -15.55 -13.93 5.24
C GLY A 35 -15.28 -13.10 3.99
N PHE A 36 -15.19 -11.76 4.11
CA PHE A 36 -14.64 -10.95 3.03
C PHE A 36 -13.17 -11.31 2.79
N ASP A 37 -12.74 -11.22 1.53
CA ASP A 37 -11.38 -11.57 1.12
C ASP A 37 -10.38 -10.44 1.35
N LEU A 38 -10.81 -9.17 1.17
CA LEU A 38 -9.93 -8.02 1.07
C LEU A 38 -10.50 -6.77 1.75
N ILE A 39 -9.62 -5.99 2.38
CA ILE A 39 -9.88 -4.59 2.73
C ILE A 39 -8.89 -3.70 1.98
N GLY A 40 -9.39 -2.75 1.18
CA GLY A 40 -8.60 -1.69 0.58
C GLY A 40 -8.69 -0.41 1.41
N ILE A 41 -7.54 0.24 1.65
CA ILE A 41 -7.44 1.49 2.42
C ILE A 41 -6.72 2.53 1.58
N GLN A 42 -7.34 3.68 1.33
CA GLN A 42 -6.72 4.76 0.57
C GLN A 42 -5.52 5.37 1.30
N ASP A 43 -4.44 5.65 0.56
CA ASP A 43 -3.24 6.28 1.09
C ASP A 43 -3.14 7.75 0.64
N HIS A 44 -3.80 8.62 1.38
CA HIS A 44 -3.79 10.06 1.18
C HIS A 44 -3.19 10.77 2.39
N PRO A 45 -1.87 10.70 2.62
CA PRO A 45 -1.22 11.21 3.84
C PRO A 45 -1.34 12.72 4.01
N TYR A 46 -1.66 13.47 2.96
CA TYR A 46 -1.98 14.89 3.00
C TYR A 46 -3.39 15.21 3.53
N GLN A 47 -4.22 14.22 3.79
CA GLN A 47 -5.55 14.41 4.37
C GLN A 47 -5.44 14.37 5.90
N GLN A 48 -5.61 15.52 6.55
CA GLN A 48 -5.48 15.66 8.01
C GLN A 48 -6.44 14.78 8.83
N LYS A 49 -7.57 14.40 8.23
CA LYS A 49 -8.60 13.58 8.88
C LYS A 49 -8.43 12.09 8.61
N HIS A 50 -7.36 11.68 7.97
CA HIS A 50 -7.06 10.27 7.71
C HIS A 50 -5.89 9.80 8.59
N PHE A 51 -5.98 8.56 9.02
CA PHE A 51 -4.81 7.86 9.53
C PHE A 51 -3.79 7.62 8.41
N ASP A 52 -2.52 7.49 8.75
CA ASP A 52 -1.54 6.94 7.82
C ASP A 52 -1.95 5.51 7.45
N ALA A 53 -2.03 5.24 6.14
CA ALA A 53 -2.60 3.99 5.65
C ALA A 53 -1.80 2.76 6.09
N LEU A 54 -0.47 2.78 6.02
CA LEU A 54 0.34 1.60 6.37
C LEU A 54 0.34 1.35 7.89
N SER A 55 0.34 2.42 8.69
CA SER A 55 0.19 2.30 10.15
C SER A 55 -1.16 1.69 10.53
N LEU A 56 -2.25 2.16 9.90
CA LEU A 56 -3.59 1.62 10.12
C LEU A 56 -3.67 0.16 9.67
N ILE A 57 -3.14 -0.18 8.49
CA ILE A 57 -3.11 -1.55 7.97
C ILE A 57 -2.38 -2.48 8.95
N GLY A 58 -1.20 -2.08 9.43
CA GLY A 58 -0.45 -2.86 10.40
C GLY A 58 -1.24 -3.12 11.68
N TYR A 59 -1.94 -2.11 12.18
CA TYR A 59 -2.80 -2.25 13.34
C TYR A 59 -3.98 -3.20 13.09
N LEU A 60 -4.68 -3.05 11.96
CA LEU A 60 -5.83 -3.88 11.60
C LEU A 60 -5.45 -5.33 11.32
N LEU A 61 -4.30 -5.60 10.71
CA LEU A 61 -3.77 -6.95 10.53
C LEU A 61 -3.55 -7.66 11.87
N GLY A 62 -3.18 -6.92 12.92
CA GLY A 62 -3.10 -7.43 14.29
C GLY A 62 -4.45 -7.61 15.01
N GLN A 63 -5.54 -7.11 14.43
CA GLN A 63 -6.90 -7.16 15.00
C GLN A 63 -7.83 -8.14 14.26
N THR A 64 -7.34 -8.75 13.17
CA THR A 64 -8.06 -9.67 12.28
C THR A 64 -7.27 -10.97 12.10
N GLU A 65 -7.91 -12.04 11.61
CA GLU A 65 -7.29 -13.37 11.53
C GLU A 65 -7.11 -13.89 10.09
N ARG A 66 -8.00 -13.55 9.16
CA ARG A 66 -8.07 -14.15 7.81
C ARG A 66 -8.02 -13.12 6.69
N ILE A 67 -8.72 -12.01 6.84
CA ILE A 67 -8.86 -11.00 5.79
C ILE A 67 -7.50 -10.41 5.40
N ARG A 68 -7.27 -10.26 4.10
CA ARG A 68 -6.08 -9.58 3.57
C ARG A 68 -6.35 -8.08 3.50
N ILE A 69 -5.31 -7.28 3.76
CA ILE A 69 -5.46 -5.82 3.79
C ILE A 69 -4.36 -5.20 2.94
N PHE A 70 -4.72 -4.18 2.16
CA PHE A 70 -3.79 -3.52 1.25
C PHE A 70 -4.04 -2.00 1.15
N PRO A 71 -3.01 -1.20 0.86
CA PRO A 71 -3.22 0.18 0.47
C PRO A 71 -3.82 0.25 -0.94
N ASP A 72 -4.94 0.98 -1.10
CA ASP A 72 -5.62 1.17 -2.37
C ASP A 72 -5.62 2.66 -2.76
N VAL A 73 -4.50 3.13 -3.24
CA VAL A 73 -3.19 2.51 -3.46
C VAL A 73 -2.10 3.30 -2.73
N ALA A 74 -0.96 2.65 -2.39
CA ALA A 74 0.16 3.34 -1.74
C ALA A 74 0.65 4.53 -2.58
N ASN A 75 0.83 5.69 -1.94
CA ASN A 75 1.25 6.93 -2.57
C ASN A 75 2.76 6.92 -2.82
N LEU A 76 3.18 6.30 -3.92
CA LEU A 76 4.59 6.13 -4.27
C LEU A 76 5.43 7.43 -4.25
N PRO A 77 4.93 8.61 -4.67
CA PRO A 77 5.68 9.85 -4.56
C PRO A 77 6.07 10.24 -3.13
N LEU A 78 5.30 9.81 -2.13
CA LEU A 78 5.57 10.10 -0.71
C LEU A 78 6.17 8.90 0.05
N ARG A 79 6.28 7.73 -0.60
CA ARG A 79 6.82 6.50 -0.01
C ARG A 79 7.95 5.96 -0.86
N PRO A 80 9.24 6.23 -0.50
CA PRO A 80 10.39 5.74 -1.26
C PRO A 80 10.35 4.21 -1.42
N PRO A 81 10.67 3.66 -2.62
CA PRO A 81 10.52 2.24 -2.92
C PRO A 81 11.24 1.30 -1.95
N ALA A 82 12.44 1.68 -1.48
CA ALA A 82 13.20 0.87 -0.52
C ALA A 82 12.49 0.73 0.83
N MET A 83 11.96 1.84 1.36
CA MET A 83 11.21 1.84 2.61
C MET A 83 9.88 1.09 2.44
N LEU A 84 9.18 1.35 1.33
CA LEU A 84 7.92 0.67 1.04
C LEU A 84 8.10 -0.85 0.89
N ALA A 85 9.19 -1.29 0.24
CA ALA A 85 9.54 -2.72 0.17
C ALA A 85 9.78 -3.32 1.56
N LYS A 86 10.47 -2.58 2.44
CA LYS A 86 10.75 -3.01 3.81
C LYS A 86 9.48 -3.10 4.65
N GLU A 87 8.62 -2.08 4.59
CA GLU A 87 7.34 -2.04 5.30
C GLU A 87 6.42 -3.16 4.83
N ALA A 88 6.26 -3.33 3.51
CA ALA A 88 5.44 -4.38 2.93
C ALA A 88 5.89 -5.78 3.37
N ALA A 89 7.18 -6.09 3.27
CA ALA A 89 7.72 -7.37 3.71
C ALA A 89 7.55 -7.59 5.23
N THR A 90 7.63 -6.52 6.03
CA THR A 90 7.42 -6.60 7.48
C THR A 90 5.97 -6.90 7.80
N LEU A 91 5.03 -6.17 7.18
CA LEU A 91 3.59 -6.38 7.38
C LEU A 91 3.15 -7.76 6.90
N ASP A 92 3.69 -8.22 5.78
CA ASP A 92 3.41 -9.56 5.25
C ASP A 92 3.86 -10.65 6.22
N GLN A 93 5.10 -10.60 6.72
CA GLN A 93 5.62 -11.57 7.67
C GLN A 93 4.87 -11.55 9.01
N LEU A 94 4.61 -10.37 9.57
CA LEU A 94 3.91 -10.24 10.84
C LEU A 94 2.46 -10.70 10.77
N SER A 95 1.82 -10.56 9.62
CA SER A 95 0.43 -10.96 9.40
C SER A 95 0.27 -12.41 8.91
N GLY A 96 1.37 -13.13 8.64
CA GLY A 96 1.32 -14.49 8.08
C GLY A 96 0.84 -14.52 6.63
N GLY A 97 1.27 -13.54 5.80
CA GLY A 97 0.95 -13.50 4.37
C GLY A 97 -0.36 -12.77 4.03
N ARG A 98 -0.89 -11.92 4.92
CA ARG A 98 -2.17 -11.23 4.71
C ARG A 98 -2.03 -9.78 4.26
N PHE A 99 -0.81 -9.29 4.05
CA PHE A 99 -0.58 -7.98 3.47
C PHE A 99 -0.42 -8.08 1.95
N GLU A 100 -1.09 -7.20 1.21
CA GLU A 100 -0.87 -7.03 -0.23
C GLU A 100 -0.44 -5.59 -0.52
N LEU A 101 0.30 -5.38 -1.61
CA LEU A 101 0.81 -4.06 -1.96
C LEU A 101 0.17 -3.55 -3.26
N GLY A 102 -0.80 -2.66 -3.12
CA GLY A 102 -1.28 -1.83 -4.23
C GLY A 102 -0.42 -0.58 -4.39
N LEU A 103 0.07 -0.30 -5.61
CA LEU A 103 0.94 0.84 -5.90
C LEU A 103 0.26 1.87 -6.79
N GLY A 104 0.33 3.16 -6.42
CA GLY A 104 -0.14 4.29 -7.21
C GLY A 104 1.00 5.19 -7.69
N ALA A 105 0.91 5.64 -8.96
CA ALA A 105 1.89 6.56 -9.55
C ALA A 105 1.86 7.97 -8.95
N GLY A 106 0.82 8.30 -8.18
CA GLY A 106 0.50 9.64 -7.68
C GLY A 106 -0.56 10.35 -8.53
N ALA A 107 -1.34 11.24 -7.91
CA ALA A 107 -2.41 11.99 -8.56
C ALA A 107 -2.51 13.45 -8.08
N PHE A 108 -2.63 13.69 -6.80
CA PHE A 108 -2.86 15.02 -6.22
C PHE A 108 -1.54 15.79 -6.04
N TRP A 109 -0.93 16.21 -7.15
CA TRP A 109 0.45 16.71 -7.20
C TRP A 109 0.71 17.94 -6.33
N ASP A 110 -0.28 18.85 -6.18
CA ASP A 110 -0.13 20.01 -5.29
C ASP A 110 -0.06 19.59 -3.81
N ALA A 111 -0.87 18.61 -3.42
CA ALA A 111 -0.85 18.07 -2.06
C ALA A 111 0.42 17.25 -1.79
N ILE A 112 0.89 16.47 -2.76
CA ILE A 112 2.16 15.75 -2.71
C ILE A 112 3.33 16.73 -2.55
N ARG A 113 3.34 17.82 -3.33
CA ARG A 113 4.35 18.90 -3.24
C ARG A 113 4.33 19.55 -1.87
N ALA A 114 3.15 19.84 -1.32
CA ALA A 114 3.01 20.45 -0.01
C ALA A 114 3.61 19.59 1.12
N MET A 115 3.68 18.26 0.92
CA MET A 115 4.36 17.34 1.83
C MET A 115 5.83 17.08 1.49
N GLY A 116 6.41 17.85 0.55
CA GLY A 116 7.82 17.71 0.14
C GLY A 116 8.08 16.61 -0.90
N GLY A 117 7.03 15.99 -1.44
CA GLY A 117 7.16 14.99 -2.49
C GLY A 117 7.42 15.60 -3.88
N PRO A 118 7.90 14.80 -4.83
CA PRO A 118 8.15 15.24 -6.21
C PRO A 118 6.83 15.47 -6.95
N VAL A 119 6.85 16.41 -7.90
CA VAL A 119 5.80 16.58 -8.91
C VAL A 119 6.27 15.95 -10.21
N ARG A 120 5.44 15.15 -10.85
CA ARG A 120 5.77 14.43 -12.09
C ARG A 120 4.69 14.61 -13.14
N GLU A 121 5.13 14.80 -14.36
CA GLU A 121 4.24 14.70 -15.52
C GLU A 121 3.76 13.24 -15.70
N PRO A 122 2.63 12.98 -16.39
CA PRO A 122 2.06 11.63 -16.49
C PRO A 122 3.05 10.55 -16.99
N LYS A 123 3.88 10.91 -17.97
CA LYS A 123 4.92 10.00 -18.50
C LYS A 123 5.99 9.68 -17.46
N GLN A 124 6.42 10.69 -16.70
CA GLN A 124 7.40 10.53 -15.62
C GLN A 124 6.82 9.72 -14.45
N ALA A 125 5.56 9.96 -14.10
CA ALA A 125 4.87 9.22 -13.05
C ALA A 125 4.78 7.72 -13.39
N LEU A 126 4.44 7.39 -14.64
CA LEU A 126 4.43 6.01 -15.12
C LEU A 126 5.84 5.40 -15.16
N GLY A 127 6.86 6.15 -15.58
CA GLY A 127 8.26 5.72 -15.56
C GLY A 127 8.71 5.39 -14.13
N ALA A 128 8.44 6.29 -13.18
CA ALA A 128 8.76 6.10 -11.77
C ALA A 128 8.03 4.88 -11.17
N LEU A 129 6.76 4.66 -11.51
CA LEU A 129 6.02 3.49 -11.04
C LEU A 129 6.64 2.18 -11.56
N ARG A 130 7.01 2.12 -12.83
CA ARG A 130 7.68 0.94 -13.42
C ARG A 130 9.02 0.67 -12.75
N GLU A 131 9.84 1.71 -12.58
CA GLU A 131 11.13 1.61 -11.93
C GLU A 131 11.00 1.17 -10.46
N ALA A 132 10.07 1.77 -9.69
CA ALA A 132 9.79 1.38 -8.32
C ALA A 132 9.32 -0.06 -8.20
N THR A 133 8.44 -0.53 -9.09
CA THR A 133 7.97 -1.92 -9.09
C THR A 133 9.13 -2.91 -9.27
N THR A 134 10.06 -2.58 -10.18
CA THR A 134 11.27 -3.38 -10.40
C THR A 134 12.16 -3.39 -9.15
N LEU A 135 12.38 -2.22 -8.54
CA LEU A 135 13.18 -2.09 -7.33
C LEU A 135 12.59 -2.84 -6.14
N ILE A 136 11.30 -2.70 -5.88
CA ILE A 136 10.62 -3.39 -4.78
C ILE A 136 10.78 -4.90 -4.91
N ARG A 137 10.57 -5.45 -6.10
CA ARG A 137 10.80 -6.89 -6.36
C ARG A 137 12.25 -7.31 -6.17
N ALA A 138 13.20 -6.46 -6.57
CA ALA A 138 14.62 -6.71 -6.36
C ALA A 138 14.99 -6.73 -4.88
N TYR A 139 14.45 -5.80 -4.07
CA TYR A 139 14.64 -5.84 -2.61
C TYR A 139 14.10 -7.13 -1.97
N TRP A 140 12.98 -7.65 -2.45
CA TRP A 140 12.42 -8.91 -1.95
C TRP A 140 13.17 -10.16 -2.40
N SER A 141 14.05 -10.06 -3.42
CA SER A 141 14.83 -11.21 -3.89
C SER A 141 15.95 -11.63 -2.93
N GLY A 142 16.31 -10.80 -1.95
CA GLY A 142 17.40 -11.04 -1.02
C GLY A 142 18.81 -10.93 -1.63
N GLN A 143 18.91 -10.45 -2.87
CA GLN A 143 20.19 -10.25 -3.56
C GLN A 143 20.72 -8.83 -3.34
N THR A 144 22.06 -8.68 -3.38
CA THR A 144 22.69 -7.36 -3.38
C THR A 144 22.20 -6.53 -4.57
N LEU A 145 21.65 -5.36 -4.30
CA LEU A 145 21.08 -4.48 -5.30
C LEU A 145 22.03 -3.31 -5.57
N ARG A 146 22.27 -3.05 -6.87
CA ARG A 146 22.89 -1.80 -7.33
C ARG A 146 22.05 -1.27 -8.49
N HIS A 147 21.35 -0.17 -8.26
CA HIS A 147 20.46 0.48 -9.23
C HIS A 147 20.77 1.96 -9.31
N ASN A 148 20.94 2.46 -10.53
CA ASN A 148 21.10 3.89 -10.84
C ASN A 148 20.13 4.24 -11.96
N GLY A 149 18.87 4.46 -11.59
CA GLY A 149 17.79 4.73 -12.52
C GLY A 149 17.53 6.22 -12.75
N GLU A 150 16.51 6.51 -13.53
CA GLU A 150 16.07 7.87 -13.82
C GLU A 150 15.40 8.52 -12.59
N PHE A 151 14.63 7.76 -11.83
CA PHE A 151 13.82 8.25 -10.72
C PHE A 151 14.36 7.85 -9.36
N TYR A 152 15.05 6.74 -9.27
CA TYR A 152 15.53 6.18 -8.00
C TYR A 152 16.96 5.68 -8.09
N GLN A 153 17.65 5.78 -6.95
CA GLN A 153 18.97 5.20 -6.76
C GLN A 153 18.93 4.28 -5.55
N ALA A 154 19.55 3.11 -5.66
CA ALA A 154 19.61 2.12 -4.60
C ALA A 154 20.94 1.37 -4.63
N ILE A 155 21.56 1.24 -3.44
CA ILE A 155 22.77 0.46 -3.20
C ILE A 155 22.55 -0.27 -1.88
N GLY A 156 22.56 -1.60 -1.92
CA GLY A 156 22.40 -2.42 -0.71
C GLY A 156 22.48 -3.91 -0.98
#